data_9d541a4e4566df45c7864c192bb3c44c
#
_entry.id   9d541a4e4566df45c7864c192bb3c44c
#
_cell.length_a   1.000
_cell.length_b   1.000
_cell.length_c   1.000
_cell.angle_alpha   90.00
_cell.angle_beta   90.00
_cell.angle_gamma   90.00
#
_symmetry.space_group_name_H-M   'P 1'
#
loop_
_entity.id
_entity.type
_entity.pdbx_description
1 polymer ?
#
loop_
_entity_poly.entity_id
_entity_poly.type
_entity_poly.pdbx_seq_one_letter_code
_entity_poly.pdbx_strand_id
1 'polypeptide(L)'
;MVLSIEWLIGLFILAVILLLVNMTRVRKTSSYSAFVKEKKVKHAMDGIFIPVSDHVIITETGQRVDAKKSAYNQVEVGDLITVEVFSNGVHMLKDRTDPNPA
;
A
#
# COMPACT_ATOMS: atom_id res chain seq x y z
N MET A 1 29.14 -34.56 24.03
CA MET A 1 27.73 -34.20 24.04
C MET A 1 27.28 -33.92 22.63
N VAL A 2 26.36 -34.69 22.15
CA VAL A 2 25.88 -34.54 20.80
C VAL A 2 24.73 -33.55 20.77
N LEU A 3 24.87 -32.45 20.06
CA LEU A 3 23.76 -31.58 19.77
C LEU A 3 22.75 -32.40 18.97
N SER A 4 21.54 -32.51 19.46
CA SER A 4 20.55 -33.31 18.81
C SER A 4 20.24 -32.72 17.43
N ILE A 5 20.16 -33.57 16.43
CA ILE A 5 19.81 -33.19 15.06
C ILE A 5 18.46 -32.47 15.04
N GLU A 6 17.57 -32.85 15.95
CA GLU A 6 16.25 -32.23 16.09
C GLU A 6 16.36 -30.74 16.39
N TRP A 7 17.31 -30.34 17.19
CA TRP A 7 17.51 -28.93 17.50
C TRP A 7 17.99 -28.13 16.28
N LEU A 8 18.90 -28.72 15.49
CA LEU A 8 19.37 -28.12 14.25
C LEU A 8 18.25 -27.98 13.23
N ILE A 9 17.40 -29.00 13.11
CA ILE A 9 16.23 -28.98 12.23
C ILE A 9 15.27 -27.88 12.67
N GLY A 10 15.02 -27.75 13.97
CA GLY A 10 14.17 -26.69 14.51
C GLY A 10 14.69 -25.29 14.17
N LEU A 11 15.99 -25.07 14.33
CA LEU A 11 16.61 -23.80 13.96
C LEU A 11 16.50 -23.52 12.47
N PHE A 12 16.70 -24.52 11.65
CA PHE A 12 16.60 -24.38 10.19
C PHE A 12 15.17 -24.00 9.78
N ILE A 13 14.18 -24.69 10.34
CA ILE A 13 12.77 -24.39 10.06
C ILE A 13 12.42 -22.97 10.49
N LEU A 14 12.87 -22.56 11.65
CA LEU A 14 12.64 -21.20 12.14
C LEU A 14 13.28 -20.16 11.22
N ALA A 15 14.51 -20.41 10.77
CA ALA A 15 15.19 -19.52 9.84
C ALA A 15 14.44 -19.40 8.50
N VAL A 16 13.93 -20.51 7.97
CA VAL A 16 13.15 -20.54 6.75
C VAL A 16 11.85 -19.76 6.90
N ILE A 17 11.15 -19.96 8.02
CA ILE A 17 9.90 -19.23 8.30
C ILE A 17 10.15 -17.73 8.38
N LEU A 18 11.19 -17.31 9.09
CA LEU A 18 11.56 -15.91 9.20
C LEU A 18 11.90 -15.30 7.84
N LEU A 19 12.63 -16.05 7.01
CA LEU A 19 12.98 -15.62 5.67
C LEU A 19 11.73 -15.45 4.79
N LEU A 20 10.81 -16.42 4.82
CA LEU A 20 9.56 -16.35 4.07
C LEU A 20 8.70 -15.17 4.51
N VAL A 21 8.56 -14.95 5.80
CA VAL A 21 7.80 -13.80 6.33
C VAL A 21 8.43 -12.49 5.88
N ASN A 22 9.76 -12.42 5.89
CA ASN A 22 10.47 -11.22 5.45
C ASN A 22 10.28 -10.98 3.94
N MET A 23 10.27 -12.03 3.12
CA MET A 23 10.07 -11.93 1.68
C MET A 23 8.64 -11.57 1.30
N THR A 24 7.65 -12.04 2.05
CA THR A 24 6.23 -11.76 1.77
C THR A 24 5.76 -10.46 2.38
N ARG A 25 6.55 -9.85 3.23
CA ARG A 25 6.20 -8.61 3.89
C ARG A 25 6.16 -7.46 2.88
N VAL A 26 5.00 -6.80 2.79
CA VAL A 26 4.84 -5.64 1.94
C VAL A 26 5.60 -4.47 2.55
N ARG A 27 6.47 -3.86 1.76
CA ARG A 27 7.29 -2.73 2.19
C ARG A 27 7.15 -1.57 1.21
N LYS A 28 7.26 -0.37 1.75
CA LYS A 28 7.37 0.83 0.93
C LYS A 28 8.69 0.79 0.17
N THR A 29 8.62 0.88 -1.16
CA THR A 29 9.81 0.84 -2.01
C THR A 29 10.23 2.23 -2.48
N SER A 30 9.26 3.11 -2.75
CA SER A 30 9.55 4.45 -3.24
C SER A 30 8.35 5.37 -3.01
N SER A 31 8.51 6.64 -3.34
CA SER A 31 7.42 7.60 -3.33
C SER A 31 7.61 8.59 -4.47
N TYR A 32 6.51 9.18 -4.93
CA TYR A 32 6.54 10.22 -5.95
C TYR A 32 5.39 11.19 -5.72
N SER A 33 5.44 12.33 -6.40
CA SER A 33 4.37 13.32 -6.37
C SER A 33 3.68 13.37 -7.72
N ALA A 34 2.37 13.57 -7.72
CA ALA A 34 1.57 13.67 -8.93
C ALA A 34 0.35 14.55 -8.68
N PHE A 35 -0.20 15.11 -9.76
CA PHE A 35 -1.45 15.87 -9.69
C PHE A 35 -2.65 14.96 -9.84
N VAL A 36 -3.71 15.25 -9.11
CA VAL A 36 -4.97 14.51 -9.18
C VAL A 36 -5.73 14.92 -10.42
N LYS A 37 -5.99 13.97 -11.33
CA LYS A 37 -6.81 14.18 -12.50
C LYS A 37 -8.27 13.89 -12.22
N GLU A 38 -8.54 12.81 -11.49
CA GLU A 38 -9.88 12.32 -11.25
C GLU A 38 -9.96 11.58 -9.91
N LYS A 39 -11.11 11.64 -9.27
CA LYS A 39 -11.41 10.89 -8.05
C LYS A 39 -12.59 9.96 -8.33
N LYS A 40 -12.46 8.69 -7.93
CA LYS A 40 -13.49 7.68 -8.13
C LYS A 40 -13.75 6.92 -6.84
N VAL A 41 -15.00 6.60 -6.61
CA VAL A 41 -15.39 5.68 -5.54
C VAL A 41 -16.02 4.46 -6.18
N LYS A 42 -15.42 3.29 -5.93
CA LYS A 42 -15.98 2.03 -6.39
C LYS A 42 -16.72 1.38 -5.24
N HIS A 43 -17.97 1.03 -5.48
CA HIS A 43 -18.77 0.25 -4.56
C HIS A 43 -18.76 -1.20 -5.05
N ALA A 44 -18.18 -2.08 -4.26
CA ALA A 44 -18.17 -3.50 -4.53
C ALA A 44 -18.85 -4.23 -3.38
N MET A 45 -19.61 -5.26 -3.70
CA MET A 45 -20.14 -6.18 -2.69
C MET A 45 -19.18 -7.37 -2.61
N ASP A 46 -18.54 -7.51 -1.47
CA ASP A 46 -17.66 -8.64 -1.24
C ASP A 46 -18.46 -9.79 -0.66
N GLY A 47 -18.52 -10.88 -1.42
CA GLY A 47 -19.00 -12.24 -1.11
C GLY A 47 -20.27 -12.39 -0.28
N ILE A 48 -20.44 -11.70 0.82
CA ILE A 48 -21.57 -11.88 1.74
C ILE A 48 -22.11 -10.51 2.20
N PHE A 49 -22.72 -9.77 1.30
CA PHE A 49 -23.53 -8.59 1.64
C PHE A 49 -22.84 -7.48 2.43
N ILE A 50 -21.52 -7.44 2.46
CA ILE A 50 -20.79 -6.32 3.07
C ILE A 50 -20.41 -5.33 1.97
N PRO A 51 -20.98 -4.13 1.95
CA PRO A 51 -20.58 -3.12 0.97
C PRO A 51 -19.16 -2.63 1.30
N VAL A 52 -18.25 -2.83 0.37
CA VAL A 52 -16.89 -2.31 0.45
C VAL A 52 -16.78 -1.13 -0.50
N SER A 53 -16.33 0.00 0.02
CA SER A 53 -16.10 1.21 -0.78
C SER A 53 -14.62 1.39 -0.98
N ASP A 54 -14.16 1.31 -2.23
CA ASP A 54 -12.80 1.59 -2.61
C ASP A 54 -12.69 3.02 -3.11
N HIS A 55 -11.85 3.80 -2.45
CA HIS A 55 -11.55 5.16 -2.84
C HIS A 55 -10.31 5.18 -3.70
N VAL A 56 -10.44 5.60 -4.95
CA VAL A 56 -9.38 5.58 -5.94
C VAL A 56 -9.17 6.97 -6.50
N ILE A 57 -7.91 7.36 -6.64
CA ILE A 57 -7.50 8.59 -7.28
C ILE A 57 -6.76 8.23 -8.56
N ILE A 58 -7.09 8.93 -9.65
CA ILE A 58 -6.38 8.79 -10.92
C ILE A 58 -5.50 10.04 -11.09
N THR A 59 -4.22 9.82 -11.28
CA THR A 59 -3.27 10.90 -11.51
C THR A 59 -3.31 11.38 -12.97
N GLU A 60 -2.69 12.51 -13.23
CA GLU A 60 -2.60 13.07 -14.59
C GLU A 60 -1.88 12.13 -15.56
N THR A 61 -1.03 11.25 -15.05
CA THR A 61 -0.35 10.24 -15.87
C THR A 61 -1.19 8.99 -16.10
N GLY A 62 -2.40 8.92 -15.52
CA GLY A 62 -3.27 7.77 -15.63
C GLY A 62 -3.02 6.70 -14.57
N GLN A 63 -2.13 6.94 -13.61
CA GLN A 63 -1.83 5.99 -12.55
C GLN A 63 -2.97 5.91 -11.55
N ARG A 64 -3.37 4.69 -11.23
CA ARG A 64 -4.36 4.43 -10.18
C ARG A 64 -3.69 4.46 -8.82
N VAL A 65 -4.25 5.24 -7.90
CA VAL A 65 -3.76 5.38 -6.53
C VAL A 65 -4.88 5.04 -5.58
N ASP A 66 -4.64 4.09 -4.69
CA ASP A 66 -5.60 3.74 -3.65
C ASP A 66 -5.50 4.74 -2.49
N ALA A 67 -6.62 5.10 -1.90
CA ALA A 67 -6.65 6.07 -0.83
C ALA A 67 -7.57 5.62 0.29
N LYS A 68 -7.23 5.98 1.53
CA LYS A 68 -8.14 5.82 2.66
C LYS A 68 -9.23 6.89 2.56
N LYS A 69 -10.42 6.59 3.06
CA LYS A 69 -11.55 7.51 3.01
C LYS A 69 -11.20 8.90 3.54
N SER A 70 -10.52 8.97 4.68
CA SER A 70 -10.13 10.25 5.28
C SER A 70 -9.18 11.05 4.39
N ALA A 71 -8.18 10.39 3.82
CA ALA A 71 -7.23 11.03 2.91
C ALA A 71 -7.91 11.45 1.60
N TYR A 72 -8.76 10.59 1.06
CA TYR A 72 -9.51 10.86 -0.16
C TYR A 72 -10.37 12.13 -0.03
N ASN A 73 -11.03 12.31 1.12
CA ASN A 73 -11.89 13.47 1.35
C ASN A 73 -11.12 14.78 1.50
N GLN A 74 -9.84 14.72 1.83
CA GLN A 74 -8.99 15.90 1.97
C GLN A 74 -8.36 16.36 0.65
N VAL A 75 -8.43 15.53 -0.37
CA VAL A 75 -7.79 15.77 -1.67
C VAL A 75 -8.86 16.15 -2.69
N GLU A 76 -8.56 17.14 -3.52
CA GLU A 76 -9.42 17.58 -4.63
C GLU A 76 -8.72 17.41 -5.96
N VAL A 77 -9.50 17.40 -7.03
CA VAL A 77 -8.96 17.35 -8.38
C VAL A 77 -8.09 18.59 -8.62
N GLY A 78 -6.90 18.36 -9.15
CA GLY A 78 -5.91 19.41 -9.37
C GLY A 78 -4.89 19.54 -8.23
N ASP A 79 -5.12 18.89 -7.11
CA ASP A 79 -4.16 18.92 -5.99
C ASP A 79 -2.92 18.09 -6.29
N LEU A 80 -1.80 18.55 -5.76
CA LEU A 80 -0.56 17.77 -5.78
C LEU A 80 -0.56 16.83 -4.58
N ILE A 81 -0.36 15.56 -4.83
CA ILE A 81 -0.34 14.53 -3.80
C ILE A 81 0.98 13.79 -3.79
N THR A 82 1.31 13.23 -2.64
CA THR A 82 2.44 12.31 -2.48
C THR A 82 1.91 10.89 -2.44
N VAL A 83 2.47 10.04 -3.31
CA VAL A 83 2.06 8.65 -3.45
C VAL A 83 3.20 7.75 -3.01
N GLU A 84 2.88 6.76 -2.18
CA GLU A 84 3.83 5.73 -1.78
C GLU A 84 3.63 4.48 -2.64
N VAL A 85 4.73 3.94 -3.13
CA VAL A 85 4.74 2.70 -3.90
C VAL A 85 5.21 1.57 -3.00
N PHE A 86 4.46 0.49 -2.97
CA PHE A 86 4.78 -0.69 -2.17
C PHE A 86 5.30 -1.83 -3.03
N SER A 87 5.98 -2.77 -2.40
CA SER A 87 6.62 -3.89 -3.08
C SER A 87 5.66 -4.80 -3.84
N ASN A 88 4.38 -4.79 -3.50
CA ASN A 88 3.33 -5.53 -4.21
C ASN A 88 2.76 -4.80 -5.41
N GLY A 89 3.31 -3.65 -5.77
CA GLY A 89 2.85 -2.84 -6.90
C GLY A 89 1.68 -1.90 -6.58
N VAL A 90 1.26 -1.84 -5.34
CA VAL A 90 0.19 -0.93 -4.93
C VAL A 90 0.73 0.48 -4.78
N HIS A 91 0.02 1.44 -5.36
CA HIS A 91 0.27 2.87 -5.16
C HIS A 91 -0.78 3.40 -4.20
N MET A 92 -0.35 4.00 -3.10
CA MET A 92 -1.23 4.46 -2.06
C MET A 92 -1.01 5.94 -1.76
N LEU A 93 -2.10 6.66 -1.58
CA LEU A 93 -2.04 8.07 -1.20
C LEU A 93 -1.48 8.18 0.22
N LYS A 94 -0.35 8.87 0.35
CA LYS A 94 0.23 9.16 1.64
C LYS A 94 -0.38 10.42 2.22
N ASP A 95 -0.33 11.51 1.46
CA ASP A 95 -0.73 12.81 1.94
C ASP A 95 -0.90 13.79 0.78
N ARG A 96 -1.58 14.88 1.05
CA ARG A 96 -1.63 16.00 0.15
C ARG A 96 -0.32 16.78 0.29
N THR A 97 0.37 16.95 -0.83
CA THR A 97 1.58 17.77 -0.85
C THR A 97 1.18 19.23 -0.92
N ASP A 98 1.62 20.01 0.04
CA ASP A 98 1.40 21.45 -0.01
C ASP A 98 2.40 22.06 -0.99
N PRO A 99 1.94 22.61 -2.13
CA PRO A 99 2.82 23.21 -3.11
C PRO A 99 3.44 24.52 -2.64
N ASN A 100 2.95 25.05 -1.55
CA ASN A 100 3.40 26.35 -1.00
C ASN A 100 3.67 26.20 0.49
N PRO A 101 4.82 25.64 0.86
CA PRO A 101 5.21 25.63 2.25
C PRO A 101 5.41 27.07 2.71
N ALA A 102 4.46 27.54 3.44
CA ALA A 102 4.58 28.86 4.02
C ALA A 102 5.62 28.85 5.14
#